data_3917da78b72c777ed3d6029535f064ca
#
_entry.id   3917da78b72c777ed3d6029535f064ca
#
_cell.length_a   1.000
_cell.length_b   1.000
_cell.length_c   1.000
_cell.angle_alpha   90.00
_cell.angle_beta   90.00
_cell.angle_gamma   90.00
#
_symmetry.space_group_name_H-M   'P 1'
#
loop_
_entity.id
_entity.type
_entity.pdbx_description
1 polymer ?
#
loop_
_entity_poly.entity_id
_entity_poly.type
_entity_poly.pdbx_seq_one_letter_code
_entity_poly.pdbx_strand_id
1 'polypeptide(L)' 'SPNQDRVLVYMIYLNDVQEGGETEFLYQRKRIKPKKGTVLLFPPTFTHTHRGNPPLSNEKYAITGWVCLKPPSN' A
#
# COMPACT_ATOMS: atom_id res chain seq x y z
N SER A 1 -20.18 -9.85 -0.37
CA SER A 1 -20.16 -9.93 -1.83
C SER A 1 -19.13 -10.92 -2.30
N PRO A 2 -19.45 -11.79 -3.25
CA PRO A 2 -18.46 -12.76 -3.75
C PRO A 2 -17.24 -12.12 -4.42
N ASN A 3 -17.33 -10.83 -4.77
CA ASN A 3 -16.22 -10.14 -5.41
C ASN A 3 -15.23 -9.54 -4.42
N GLN A 4 -15.55 -9.51 -3.14
CA GLN A 4 -14.69 -8.89 -2.14
C GLN A 4 -13.39 -9.65 -1.93
N ASP A 5 -13.42 -10.96 -2.10
CA ASP A 5 -12.24 -11.79 -1.90
C ASP A 5 -11.21 -11.64 -3.02
N ARG A 6 -11.57 -10.89 -4.07
CA ARG A 6 -10.74 -10.74 -5.26
C ARG A 6 -10.29 -9.31 -5.47
N VAL A 7 -10.16 -8.59 -4.38
CA VAL A 7 -9.70 -7.21 -4.42
C VAL A 7 -8.32 -7.14 -3.79
N LEU A 8 -7.44 -6.42 -4.44
CA LEU A 8 -6.13 -6.07 -3.88
C LEU A 8 -6.03 -4.56 -3.81
N VAL A 9 -5.38 -4.09 -2.78
CA VAL A 9 -5.03 -2.68 -2.65
C VAL A 9 -3.62 -2.51 -3.17
N TYR A 10 -3.39 -1.44 -3.93
CA TYR A 10 -2.05 -1.12 -4.38
C TYR A 10 -1.65 0.27 -3.89
N MET A 11 -0.35 0.45 -3.73
CA MET A 11 0.24 1.75 -3.42
C MET A 11 1.55 1.86 -4.19
N ILE A 12 1.73 2.98 -4.87
CA ILE A 12 2.94 3.25 -5.63
C ILE A 12 3.57 4.51 -5.06
N TYR A 13 4.82 4.40 -4.62
CA TYR A 13 5.57 5.56 -4.17
C TYR A 13 6.12 6.31 -5.37
N LEU A 14 5.89 7.62 -5.40
CA LEU A 14 6.30 8.46 -6.52
C LEU A 14 7.61 9.17 -6.27
N ASN A 15 8.09 9.15 -5.04
CA ASN A 15 9.38 9.78 -4.71
C ASN A 15 10.03 9.07 -3.53
N ASP A 16 11.29 9.38 -3.30
CA ASP A 16 12.02 8.87 -2.15
C ASP A 16 11.76 9.75 -0.95
N VAL A 17 11.62 9.12 0.22
CA VAL A 17 11.56 9.82 1.50
C VAL A 17 12.60 9.18 2.39
N GLN A 18 13.58 9.98 2.80
CA GLN A 18 14.73 9.48 3.57
C GLN A 18 14.37 9.12 4.99
N GLU A 19 13.57 9.95 5.63
CA GLU A 19 13.18 9.77 7.01
C GLU A 19 11.67 9.86 7.14
N GLY A 20 11.08 8.86 7.78
CA GLY A 20 9.65 8.79 7.93
C GLY A 20 8.95 8.35 6.67
N GLY A 21 7.65 8.52 6.64
CA GLY A 21 6.84 8.20 5.47
C GLY A 21 6.62 6.74 5.21
N GLU A 22 7.12 5.86 6.05
CA GLU A 22 6.98 4.42 5.84
C GLU A 22 5.53 3.99 5.90
N THR A 23 5.20 2.97 5.13
CA THR A 23 3.96 2.22 5.32
C THR A 23 4.28 1.08 6.27
N GLU A 24 3.59 1.05 7.38
CA GLU A 24 3.85 0.06 8.42
C GLU A 24 2.68 -0.91 8.52
N PHE A 25 2.99 -2.20 8.42
CA PHE A 25 2.03 -3.26 8.60
C PHE A 25 2.21 -3.84 9.99
N LEU A 26 1.23 -3.58 10.86
CA LEU A 26 1.40 -3.82 12.30
C LEU A 26 1.55 -5.30 12.65
N TYR A 27 0.72 -6.15 12.06
CA TYR A 27 0.77 -7.57 12.38
C TYR A 27 1.95 -8.28 11.76
N GLN A 28 2.39 -7.82 10.61
CA GLN A 28 3.54 -8.40 9.93
C GLN A 28 4.85 -7.80 10.43
N ARG A 29 4.77 -6.73 11.22
CA ARG A 29 5.93 -6.01 11.76
C ARG A 29 6.88 -5.58 10.66
N LYS A 30 6.32 -5.07 9.56
CA LYS A 30 7.11 -4.61 8.42
C LYS A 30 6.87 -3.13 8.19
N ARG A 31 7.96 -2.45 7.91
CA ARG A 31 7.95 -1.06 7.47
C ARG A 31 8.52 -0.99 6.09
N ILE A 32 7.78 -0.38 5.18
CA ILE A 32 8.23 -0.23 3.81
C ILE A 32 8.62 1.21 3.60
N LYS A 33 9.89 1.42 3.30
CA LYS A 33 10.43 2.76 3.09
C LYS A 33 9.99 3.28 1.73
N PRO A 34 9.58 4.56 1.65
CA PRO A 34 9.18 5.12 0.36
C PRO A 34 10.39 5.28 -0.55
N LYS A 35 10.36 4.53 -1.64
CA LYS A 35 11.33 4.67 -2.73
C LYS A 35 10.56 4.79 -4.02
N LYS A 36 10.97 5.74 -4.84
CA LYS A 36 10.32 5.98 -6.13
C LYS A 36 10.23 4.69 -6.92
N GLY A 37 9.04 4.40 -7.41
CA GLY A 37 8.79 3.21 -8.22
C GLY A 37 8.46 1.95 -7.44
N THR A 38 8.53 1.98 -6.12
CA THR A 38 8.13 0.82 -5.32
C THR A 38 6.62 0.67 -5.36
N VAL A 39 6.18 -0.54 -5.65
CA VAL A 39 4.76 -0.90 -5.69
C VAL A 39 4.48 -1.87 -4.56
N LEU A 40 3.50 -1.53 -3.74
CA LEU A 40 3.00 -2.42 -2.70
C LEU A 40 1.66 -2.99 -3.16
N LEU A 41 1.48 -4.29 -2.95
CA LEU A 41 0.21 -4.97 -3.17
C LEU A 41 -0.13 -5.72 -1.90
N PHE A 42 -1.34 -5.52 -1.42
CA PHE A 42 -1.76 -6.21 -0.20
C PHE A 42 -3.26 -6.42 -0.19
N PRO A 43 -3.73 -7.45 0.52
CA PRO A 43 -5.16 -7.69 0.64
C PRO A 43 -5.85 -6.55 1.39
N PRO A 44 -7.13 -6.26 1.09
CA PRO A 44 -7.85 -5.20 1.78
C PRO A 44 -8.03 -5.46 3.28
N THR A 45 -7.91 -6.71 3.70
CA THR A 45 -7.93 -7.04 5.13
C THR A 45 -6.80 -6.37 5.90
N PHE A 46 -5.71 -6.01 5.22
CA PHE A 46 -4.59 -5.32 5.86
C PHE A 46 -4.85 -3.83 6.04
N THR A 47 -5.91 -3.29 5.46
CA THR A 47 -6.18 -1.85 5.54
C THR A 47 -6.47 -1.39 6.96
N HIS A 48 -6.99 -2.28 7.82
CA HIS A 48 -7.25 -1.95 9.21
C HIS A 48 -6.03 -2.13 10.11
N THR A 49 -4.97 -2.74 9.58
CA THR A 49 -3.79 -3.11 10.35
C THR A 49 -2.52 -2.48 9.81
N HIS A 50 -2.65 -1.47 8.99
CA HIS A 50 -1.51 -0.71 8.51
C HIS A 50 -1.67 0.77 8.83
N ARG A 51 -0.56 1.48 8.80
CA ARG A 51 -0.59 2.93 8.94
C ARG A 51 0.51 3.55 8.11
N GLY A 52 0.29 4.80 7.70
CA GLY A 52 1.32 5.59 7.08
C GLY A 52 1.99 6.45 8.14
N ASN A 53 3.28 6.30 8.30
CA ASN A 53 4.03 7.15 9.21
C ASN A 53 4.26 8.51 8.55
N PRO A 54 4.25 9.60 9.34
CA PRO A 54 4.44 10.93 8.75
C PRO A 54 5.83 11.06 8.13
N PRO A 55 5.93 11.69 6.96
CA PRO A 55 7.23 11.97 6.38
C PRO A 55 7.94 13.07 7.16
N LEU A 56 9.23 12.88 7.43
CA LEU A 56 9.99 13.79 8.26
C LEU A 56 11.03 14.57 7.47
N SER A 57 11.63 13.96 6.46
CA SER A 57 12.70 14.63 5.72
C SER A 57 12.20 15.49 4.56
N ASN A 58 11.15 15.06 3.89
CA ASN A 58 10.61 15.75 2.72
C ASN A 58 9.19 15.26 2.47
N GLU A 59 8.53 15.90 1.51
CA GLU A 59 7.16 15.51 1.17
C GLU A 59 7.11 14.12 0.57
N LYS A 60 6.02 13.42 0.83
CA LYS A 60 5.78 12.08 0.31
C LYS A 60 4.64 12.13 -0.70
N TYR A 61 4.87 11.56 -1.86
CA TYR A 61 3.86 11.43 -2.88
C TYR A 61 3.63 9.96 -3.20
N ALA A 62 2.38 9.56 -3.19
CA ALA A 62 2.01 8.18 -3.47
C ALA A 62 0.65 8.13 -4.15
N ILE A 63 0.47 7.12 -4.99
CA ILE A 63 -0.82 6.80 -5.58
C ILE A 63 -1.30 5.52 -4.92
N THR A 64 -2.58 5.50 -4.53
CA THR A 64 -3.19 4.31 -3.95
C THR A 64 -4.51 4.05 -4.64
N GLY A 65 -4.86 2.78 -4.73
CA GLY A 65 -6.09 2.36 -5.36
C GLY A 65 -6.36 0.89 -5.15
N TRP A 66 -7.32 0.39 -5.91
CA TRP A 66 -7.84 -0.96 -5.72
C TRP A 66 -7.84 -1.66 -7.07
N VAL A 67 -7.50 -2.93 -7.07
CA VAL A 67 -7.59 -3.78 -8.24
C VAL A 67 -8.59 -4.87 -7.95
N CYS A 68 -9.59 -4.96 -8.80
CA CYS A 68 -10.59 -6.05 -8.69
C CYS A 68 -10.13 -7.19 -9.58
N LEU A 69 -9.96 -8.36 -8.98
CA LEU A 69 -9.58 -9.55 -9.71
C LEU A 69 -10.86 -10.31 -10.06
N LYS A 70 -11.32 -10.13 -11.28
CA LYS A 70 -12.52 -10.81 -11.74
C LYS A 70 -12.18 -12.18 -12.29
N PRO A 71 -13.03 -13.18 -12.04
CA PRO A 71 -12.84 -14.46 -12.71
C PRO A 71 -13.03 -14.29 -14.22
N PRO A 72 -12.43 -15.17 -15.02
CA PRO A 72 -12.67 -15.13 -16.45
C PRO A 72 -14.17 -15.24 -16.74
N SER A 73 -14.65 -14.41 -17.65
CA SER A 73 -16.04 -14.52 -18.06
C SER A 73 -16.19 -15.67 -19.05
N ASN A 74 -17.32 -16.34 -18.94
CA ASN A 74 -17.63 -17.48 -19.82
C ASN A 74 -18.60 -17.08 -20.87
#